data_c883b82a00a8bd58f6dab98e328d5d5c
#
_entry.id   c883b82a00a8bd58f6dab98e328d5d5c
#
_cell.length_a   1.000
_cell.length_b   1.000
_cell.length_c   1.000
_cell.angle_alpha   90.00
_cell.angle_beta   90.00
_cell.angle_gamma   90.00
#
_symmetry.space_group_name_H-M   'P 1'
#
loop_
_entity.id
_entity.type
_entity.pdbx_description
1 polymer ?
#
loop_
_entity_poly.entity_id
_entity_poly.type
_entity_poly.pdbx_seq_one_letter_code
_entity_poly.pdbx_strand_id
1 'polypeptide(L)'
;SVEDIDSLMKQALKSVNSYVLSAWSHIYRRDFLIENNLTFVSERKVGSEDFLFNLEALCFAKKVYAVNDACYYYDLRFGSLTQKYRELLPKQYVNLYRSYMKFIENSHVRNKHIDEFQNMFLWQLIFGTCFPNEYRKTENHSVADGRVRVKEICGINEVQTIARKQLKTAKKPKRILYLLAFVLKQEWIFFWIFVGKKKNS
;
A
#
# COMPACT_ATOMS: atom_id res chain seq x y z
N SER A 1 -5.46 -25.13 9.64
CA SER A 1 -5.84 -25.45 8.24
C SER A 1 -4.70 -25.14 7.28
N VAL A 2 -4.67 -25.79 6.12
CA VAL A 2 -3.79 -25.42 5.00
C VAL A 2 -4.54 -24.40 4.15
N GLU A 3 -3.94 -23.22 3.99
CA GLU A 3 -4.57 -22.14 3.24
C GLU A 3 -4.19 -22.19 1.76
N ASP A 4 -5.12 -21.79 0.90
CA ASP A 4 -4.85 -21.56 -0.52
C ASP A 4 -4.08 -20.24 -0.69
N ILE A 5 -2.84 -20.34 -1.15
CA ILE A 5 -1.89 -19.21 -1.26
C ILE A 5 -2.39 -18.16 -2.25
N ASP A 6 -3.02 -18.57 -3.35
CA ASP A 6 -3.60 -17.63 -4.34
C ASP A 6 -4.73 -16.81 -3.71
N SER A 7 -5.59 -17.46 -2.93
CA SER A 7 -6.66 -16.80 -2.18
C SER A 7 -6.12 -15.87 -1.11
N LEU A 8 -5.09 -16.30 -0.36
CA LEU A 8 -4.41 -15.46 0.64
C LEU A 8 -3.78 -14.22 0.02
N MET A 9 -3.09 -14.37 -1.11
CA MET A 9 -2.49 -13.23 -1.83
C MET A 9 -3.56 -12.25 -2.28
N LYS A 10 -4.65 -12.73 -2.87
CA LYS A 10 -5.79 -11.88 -3.28
C LYS A 10 -6.44 -11.18 -2.09
N GLN A 11 -6.56 -11.85 -0.95
CA GLN A 11 -7.09 -11.27 0.27
C GLN A 11 -6.15 -10.20 0.82
N ALA A 12 -4.86 -10.48 0.87
CA ALA A 12 -3.83 -9.54 1.30
C ALA A 12 -3.88 -8.24 0.49
N LEU A 13 -4.00 -8.34 -0.83
CA LEU A 13 -4.02 -7.20 -1.75
C LEU A 13 -5.35 -6.43 -1.78
N LYS A 14 -6.40 -6.90 -1.08
CA LYS A 14 -7.65 -6.14 -0.93
C LYS A 14 -7.57 -5.04 0.13
N SER A 15 -6.72 -5.18 1.14
CA SER A 15 -6.61 -4.22 2.24
C SER A 15 -5.19 -4.14 2.80
N VAL A 16 -4.67 -2.92 2.95
CA VAL A 16 -3.39 -2.67 3.64
C VAL A 16 -3.42 -3.05 5.13
N ASN A 17 -4.62 -3.20 5.70
CA ASN A 17 -4.82 -3.64 7.09
C ASN A 17 -4.98 -5.17 7.19
N SER A 18 -4.67 -5.90 6.14
CA SER A 18 -4.71 -7.37 6.17
C SER A 18 -3.64 -7.92 7.09
N TYR A 19 -4.01 -8.78 8.02
CA TYR A 19 -3.07 -9.51 8.88
C TYR A 19 -2.04 -10.29 8.06
N VAL A 20 -2.41 -10.75 6.88
CA VAL A 20 -1.52 -11.48 5.95
C VAL A 20 -0.29 -10.67 5.55
N LEU A 21 -0.32 -9.34 5.70
CA LEU A 21 0.80 -8.46 5.34
C LEU A 21 1.59 -7.95 6.56
N SER A 22 1.25 -8.40 7.77
CA SER A 22 1.94 -7.99 9.00
C SER A 22 2.89 -9.08 9.48
N ALA A 23 4.17 -8.78 9.68
CA ALA A 23 5.17 -9.77 10.10
C ALA A 23 4.90 -10.35 11.49
N TRP A 24 4.33 -9.53 12.39
CA TRP A 24 4.00 -9.96 13.76
C TRP A 24 2.91 -11.05 13.82
N SER A 25 2.13 -11.24 12.77
CA SER A 25 1.06 -12.25 12.69
C SER A 25 1.55 -13.59 12.12
N HIS A 26 2.85 -13.75 11.84
CA HIS A 26 3.40 -14.91 11.17
C HIS A 26 4.56 -15.55 11.92
N ILE A 27 4.73 -16.84 11.69
CA ILE A 27 5.92 -17.60 12.06
C ILE A 27 6.49 -18.19 10.77
N TYR A 28 7.78 -18.00 10.53
CA TYR A 28 8.45 -18.44 9.31
C TYR A 28 9.47 -19.54 9.63
N ARG A 29 9.52 -20.56 8.79
CA ARG A 29 10.62 -21.52 8.86
C ARG A 29 11.92 -20.85 8.42
N ARG A 30 12.96 -20.93 9.24
CA ARG A 30 14.24 -20.28 8.96
C ARG A 30 14.84 -20.72 7.63
N ASP A 31 14.80 -22.03 7.33
CA ASP A 31 15.34 -22.59 6.09
C ASP A 31 14.63 -22.03 4.85
N PHE A 32 13.29 -21.88 4.91
CA PHE A 32 12.51 -21.24 3.85
C PHE A 32 12.98 -19.80 3.56
N LEU A 33 13.29 -19.02 4.59
CA LEU A 33 13.78 -17.66 4.43
C LEU A 33 15.16 -17.63 3.76
N ILE A 34 16.05 -18.52 4.20
CA ILE A 34 17.43 -18.63 3.69
C ILE A 34 17.43 -19.11 2.22
N GLU A 35 16.71 -20.18 1.91
CA GLU A 35 16.63 -20.77 0.58
C GLU A 35 16.09 -19.80 -0.47
N ASN A 36 15.19 -18.89 -0.08
CA ASN A 36 14.59 -17.91 -0.97
C ASN A 36 15.20 -16.50 -0.84
N ASN A 37 16.29 -16.34 -0.07
CA ASN A 37 16.96 -15.06 0.18
C ASN A 37 16.01 -13.96 0.67
N LEU A 38 15.01 -14.31 1.49
CA LEU A 38 14.02 -13.38 2.01
C LEU A 38 14.60 -12.58 3.19
N THR A 39 14.67 -11.26 3.03
CA THR A 39 15.16 -10.34 4.03
C THR A 39 14.32 -9.08 4.10
N PHE A 40 14.21 -8.49 5.29
CA PHE A 40 13.54 -7.20 5.44
C PHE A 40 14.32 -6.07 4.79
N VAL A 41 13.63 -5.27 4.01
CA VAL A 41 14.15 -3.98 3.54
C VAL A 41 13.89 -2.93 4.63
N SER A 42 14.79 -1.95 4.78
CA SER A 42 14.58 -0.90 5.77
C SER A 42 13.25 -0.15 5.58
N GLU A 43 12.45 0.00 6.64
CA GLU A 43 11.21 0.80 6.65
C GLU A 43 11.44 2.22 6.12
N ARG A 44 12.61 2.82 6.43
CA ARG A 44 12.98 4.15 5.93
C ARG A 44 13.01 4.24 4.40
N LYS A 45 13.21 3.12 3.71
CA LYS A 45 13.23 3.06 2.23
C LYS A 45 11.83 2.85 1.65
N VAL A 46 11.05 1.94 2.23
CA VAL A 46 9.80 1.44 1.61
C VAL A 46 8.53 1.77 2.40
N GLY A 47 8.65 2.29 3.62
CA GLY A 47 7.52 2.78 4.41
C GLY A 47 6.62 1.70 5.02
N SER A 48 6.76 0.45 4.60
CA SER A 48 6.11 -0.75 5.15
C SER A 48 6.91 -1.96 4.72
N GLU A 49 7.94 -2.29 5.47
CA GLU A 49 8.84 -3.42 5.22
C GLU A 49 8.13 -4.76 5.37
N ASP A 50 7.24 -4.85 6.35
CA ASP A 50 6.39 -6.03 6.61
C ASP A 50 5.57 -6.40 5.38
N PHE A 51 4.97 -5.40 4.78
CA PHE A 51 4.12 -5.56 3.61
C PHE A 51 4.91 -6.15 2.42
N LEU A 52 6.07 -5.56 2.11
CA LEU A 52 6.92 -6.02 1.02
C LEU A 52 7.41 -7.43 1.28
N PHE A 53 7.95 -7.68 2.50
CA PHE A 53 8.46 -8.98 2.91
C PHE A 53 7.41 -10.09 2.79
N ASN A 54 6.19 -9.85 3.27
CA ASN A 54 5.11 -10.84 3.21
C ASN A 54 4.62 -11.10 1.78
N LEU A 55 4.58 -10.09 0.92
CA LEU A 55 4.27 -10.32 -0.49
C LEU A 55 5.32 -11.21 -1.16
N GLU A 56 6.60 -10.96 -0.91
CA GLU A 56 7.70 -11.78 -1.44
C GLU A 56 7.66 -13.20 -0.87
N ALA A 57 7.42 -13.35 0.44
CA ALA A 57 7.31 -14.65 1.09
C ALA A 57 6.13 -15.48 0.53
N LEU A 58 4.97 -14.88 0.34
CA LEU A 58 3.81 -15.55 -0.26
C LEU A 58 4.06 -16.00 -1.71
N CYS A 59 4.88 -15.28 -2.47
CA CYS A 59 5.26 -15.69 -3.82
C CYS A 59 6.05 -17.02 -3.86
N PHE A 60 6.84 -17.32 -2.81
CA PHE A 60 7.64 -18.54 -2.70
C PHE A 60 6.97 -19.64 -1.87
N ALA A 61 6.00 -19.30 -1.05
CA ALA A 61 5.35 -20.24 -0.15
C ALA A 61 4.69 -21.38 -0.94
N LYS A 62 4.91 -22.61 -0.48
CA LYS A 62 4.24 -23.83 -0.99
C LYS A 62 3.06 -24.23 -0.11
N LYS A 63 3.14 -23.91 1.18
CA LYS A 63 2.10 -24.19 2.18
C LYS A 63 2.06 -23.10 3.23
N VAL A 64 0.86 -22.67 3.59
CA VAL A 64 0.58 -21.74 4.70
C VAL A 64 -0.44 -22.41 5.61
N TYR A 65 -0.21 -22.35 6.91
CA TYR A 65 -1.11 -22.90 7.92
C TYR A 65 -1.67 -21.77 8.78
N ALA A 66 -2.99 -21.69 8.88
CA ALA A 66 -3.63 -20.83 9.86
C ALA A 66 -3.76 -21.55 11.21
N VAL A 67 -3.38 -20.86 12.28
CA VAL A 67 -3.60 -21.26 13.67
C VAL A 67 -4.59 -20.32 14.33
N ASN A 68 -5.43 -20.86 15.21
CA ASN A 68 -6.47 -20.08 15.89
C ASN A 68 -6.02 -19.54 17.25
N ASP A 69 -4.78 -19.85 17.66
CA ASP A 69 -4.24 -19.42 18.95
C ASP A 69 -3.82 -17.95 18.90
N ALA A 70 -4.16 -17.19 19.93
CA ALA A 70 -3.75 -15.79 20.09
C ALA A 70 -2.29 -15.75 20.61
N CYS A 71 -1.33 -15.68 19.69
CA CYS A 71 0.11 -15.70 19.99
C CYS A 71 0.74 -14.31 20.15
N TYR A 72 0.02 -13.24 19.87
CA TYR A 72 0.56 -11.88 19.88
C TYR A 72 -0.43 -10.88 20.49
N TYR A 73 0.07 -10.03 21.41
CA TYR A 73 -0.68 -8.93 21.99
C TYR A 73 -0.28 -7.61 21.33
N TYR A 74 -1.22 -6.97 20.65
CA TYR A 74 -0.99 -5.69 19.99
C TYR A 74 -1.38 -4.53 20.91
N ASP A 75 -0.38 -3.84 21.45
CA ASP A 75 -0.57 -2.66 22.32
C ASP A 75 -0.70 -1.38 21.50
N LEU A 76 -1.85 -0.72 21.61
CA LEU A 76 -2.12 0.56 20.94
C LEU A 76 -1.56 1.72 21.77
N ARG A 77 -0.47 2.31 21.30
CA ARG A 77 0.15 3.46 21.97
C ARG A 77 -0.19 4.77 21.26
N PHE A 78 -0.60 5.78 22.04
CA PHE A 78 -0.75 7.14 21.54
C PHE A 78 0.60 7.69 21.05
N GLY A 79 0.58 8.39 19.90
CA GLY A 79 1.81 8.97 19.30
C GLY A 79 2.63 8.01 18.45
N SER A 80 2.07 6.84 18.09
CA SER A 80 2.70 5.91 17.15
C SER A 80 3.01 6.58 15.79
N LEU A 81 3.97 6.03 15.05
CA LEU A 81 4.40 6.53 13.73
C LEU A 81 3.25 6.73 12.75
N THR A 82 2.21 5.90 12.84
CA THR A 82 1.03 5.97 11.96
C THR A 82 0.14 7.18 12.21
N GLN A 83 0.26 7.83 13.38
CA GLN A 83 -0.53 9.00 13.76
C GLN A 83 0.15 10.33 13.40
N LYS A 84 1.45 10.33 13.11
CA LYS A 84 2.23 11.54 12.77
C LYS A 84 2.21 11.79 11.26
N TYR A 85 2.39 13.08 10.87
CA TYR A 85 2.69 13.43 9.49
C TYR A 85 4.03 12.85 9.07
N ARG A 86 4.07 12.21 7.92
CA ARG A 86 5.26 11.57 7.35
C ARG A 86 5.54 12.17 5.97
N GLU A 87 6.47 13.10 5.92
CA GLU A 87 6.84 13.82 4.68
C GLU A 87 7.29 12.89 3.55
N LEU A 88 8.06 11.86 3.87
CA LEU A 88 8.63 10.93 2.89
C LEU A 88 7.69 9.78 2.48
N LEU A 89 6.51 9.71 3.07
CA LEU A 89 5.60 8.57 2.87
C LEU A 89 5.27 8.29 1.39
N PRO A 90 4.94 9.28 0.55
CA PRO A 90 4.68 9.03 -0.88
C PRO A 90 5.89 8.43 -1.61
N LYS A 91 7.10 8.95 -1.34
CA LYS A 91 8.35 8.43 -1.90
C LYS A 91 8.62 7.00 -1.45
N GLN A 92 8.39 6.72 -0.17
CA GLN A 92 8.55 5.38 0.40
C GLN A 92 7.62 4.36 -0.26
N TYR A 93 6.34 4.69 -0.46
CA TYR A 93 5.39 3.79 -1.13
C TYR A 93 5.67 3.61 -2.63
N VAL A 94 6.18 4.62 -3.31
CA VAL A 94 6.69 4.45 -4.68
C VAL A 94 7.89 3.50 -4.70
N ASN A 95 8.80 3.60 -3.74
CA ASN A 95 9.92 2.68 -3.61
C ASN A 95 9.45 1.25 -3.30
N LEU A 96 8.43 1.08 -2.44
CA LEU A 96 7.81 -0.22 -2.19
C LEU A 96 7.28 -0.83 -3.50
N TYR A 97 6.52 -0.03 -4.26
CA TYR A 97 5.99 -0.46 -5.55
C TYR A 97 7.10 -0.91 -6.49
N ARG A 98 8.14 -0.10 -6.66
CA ARG A 98 9.31 -0.41 -7.51
C ARG A 98 10.05 -1.66 -7.05
N SER A 99 10.23 -1.82 -5.74
CA SER A 99 10.90 -2.98 -5.16
C SER A 99 10.15 -4.27 -5.47
N TYR A 100 8.83 -4.28 -5.28
CA TYR A 100 8.00 -5.44 -5.58
C TYR A 100 7.95 -5.74 -7.09
N MET A 101 7.83 -4.73 -7.95
CA MET A 101 7.85 -4.92 -9.40
C MET A 101 9.20 -5.50 -9.87
N LYS A 102 10.31 -4.99 -9.34
CA LYS A 102 11.66 -5.53 -9.63
C LYS A 102 11.81 -6.97 -9.13
N PHE A 103 11.29 -7.29 -7.95
CA PHE A 103 11.26 -8.65 -7.43
C PHE A 103 10.51 -9.60 -8.38
N ILE A 104 9.32 -9.24 -8.83
CA ILE A 104 8.51 -10.04 -9.77
C ILE A 104 9.19 -10.21 -11.13
N GLU A 105 9.87 -9.19 -11.64
CA GLU A 105 10.62 -9.27 -12.91
C GLU A 105 11.79 -10.25 -12.82
N ASN A 106 12.49 -10.25 -11.68
CA ASN A 106 13.68 -11.06 -11.46
C ASN A 106 13.40 -12.48 -10.92
N SER A 107 12.19 -12.74 -10.46
CA SER A 107 11.80 -14.03 -9.87
C SER A 107 10.99 -14.88 -10.85
N HIS A 108 11.15 -16.20 -10.77
CA HIS A 108 10.37 -17.17 -11.55
C HIS A 108 9.03 -17.52 -10.90
N VAL A 109 8.44 -16.59 -10.12
CA VAL A 109 7.15 -16.81 -9.47
C VAL A 109 6.00 -16.80 -10.49
N ARG A 110 5.06 -17.73 -10.32
CA ARG A 110 3.96 -17.92 -11.27
C ARG A 110 2.80 -16.93 -11.01
N ASN A 111 2.41 -16.76 -9.76
CA ASN A 111 1.27 -15.92 -9.37
C ASN A 111 1.75 -14.54 -8.97
N LYS A 112 1.70 -13.62 -9.92
CA LYS A 112 2.26 -12.27 -9.74
C LYS A 112 1.26 -11.26 -9.21
N HIS A 113 -0.04 -11.50 -9.35
CA HIS A 113 -1.12 -10.60 -8.91
C HIS A 113 -0.86 -9.11 -9.17
N ILE A 114 -0.26 -8.81 -10.32
CA ILE A 114 0.21 -7.45 -10.65
C ILE A 114 -0.95 -6.46 -10.67
N ASP A 115 -2.10 -6.84 -11.23
CA ASP A 115 -3.26 -5.95 -11.34
C ASP A 115 -3.86 -5.66 -9.97
N GLU A 116 -3.95 -6.66 -9.09
CA GLU A 116 -4.40 -6.51 -7.71
C GLU A 116 -3.43 -5.65 -6.93
N PHE A 117 -2.12 -5.87 -7.08
CA PHE A 117 -1.09 -5.05 -6.44
C PHE A 117 -1.12 -3.60 -6.93
N GLN A 118 -1.24 -3.36 -8.23
CA GLN A 118 -1.40 -2.02 -8.78
C GLN A 118 -2.68 -1.33 -8.28
N ASN A 119 -3.77 -2.09 -8.17
CA ASN A 119 -5.01 -1.58 -7.62
C ASN A 119 -4.84 -1.18 -6.14
N MET A 120 -4.22 -2.03 -5.34
CA MET A 120 -3.95 -1.75 -3.94
C MET A 120 -2.98 -0.56 -3.79
N PHE A 121 -1.90 -0.49 -4.56
CA PHE A 121 -0.98 0.64 -4.56
C PHE A 121 -1.70 1.97 -4.83
N LEU A 122 -2.50 2.07 -5.89
CA LEU A 122 -3.19 3.31 -6.23
C LEU A 122 -4.25 3.71 -5.20
N TRP A 123 -5.10 2.75 -4.79
CA TRP A 123 -6.29 3.06 -4.00
C TRP A 123 -6.06 3.02 -2.49
N GLN A 124 -5.17 2.17 -2.01
CA GLN A 124 -4.93 2.02 -0.57
C GLN A 124 -3.71 2.82 -0.12
N LEU A 125 -2.56 2.65 -0.79
CA LEU A 125 -1.34 3.34 -0.39
C LEU A 125 -1.38 4.82 -0.81
N ILE A 126 -1.66 5.12 -2.07
CA ILE A 126 -1.65 6.52 -2.55
C ILE A 126 -2.91 7.26 -2.12
N PHE A 127 -4.09 6.84 -2.57
CA PHE A 127 -5.33 7.55 -2.28
C PHE A 127 -5.74 7.45 -0.80
N GLY A 128 -5.71 6.24 -0.22
CA GLY A 128 -6.21 5.98 1.15
C GLY A 128 -5.24 6.35 2.26
N THR A 129 -3.93 6.43 2.00
CA THR A 129 -2.91 6.68 3.02
C THR A 129 -2.12 7.95 2.76
N CYS A 130 -1.52 8.13 1.56
CA CYS A 130 -0.74 9.34 1.28
C CYS A 130 -1.59 10.61 1.26
N PHE A 131 -2.74 10.62 0.61
CA PHE A 131 -3.55 11.83 0.55
C PHE A 131 -4.04 12.30 1.91
N PRO A 132 -4.62 11.45 2.79
CA PRO A 132 -4.92 11.86 4.16
C PRO A 132 -3.70 12.33 4.96
N ASN A 133 -2.53 11.73 4.73
CA ASN A 133 -1.28 12.17 5.36
C ASN A 133 -0.93 13.60 4.93
N GLU A 134 -0.99 13.91 3.64
CA GLU A 134 -0.67 15.26 3.13
C GLU A 134 -1.66 16.33 3.60
N TYR A 135 -2.92 15.99 3.89
CA TYR A 135 -3.90 16.93 4.44
C TYR A 135 -3.85 17.08 5.97
N ARG A 136 -2.91 16.44 6.67
CA ARG A 136 -2.69 16.64 8.11
C ARG A 136 -2.02 17.99 8.35
N LYS A 137 -2.62 18.79 9.23
CA LYS A 137 -2.02 20.04 9.69
C LYS A 137 -1.01 19.76 10.80
N THR A 138 0.19 20.33 10.70
CA THR A 138 1.22 20.38 11.74
C THR A 138 1.74 21.79 11.88
N GLU A 139 2.70 22.04 12.76
CA GLU A 139 3.37 23.34 12.89
C GLU A 139 4.04 23.80 11.57
N ASN A 140 4.65 22.85 10.85
CA ASN A 140 5.44 23.11 9.64
C ASN A 140 4.78 22.61 8.35
N HIS A 141 3.51 22.21 8.38
CA HIS A 141 2.80 21.70 7.21
C HIS A 141 1.33 22.12 7.25
N SER A 142 0.94 22.90 6.29
CA SER A 142 -0.44 23.40 6.14
C SER A 142 -1.25 22.53 5.15
N VAL A 143 -2.56 22.71 5.16
CA VAL A 143 -3.45 22.08 4.18
C VAL A 143 -3.15 22.60 2.76
N ALA A 144 -2.67 23.84 2.61
CA ALA A 144 -2.28 24.39 1.32
C ALA A 144 -1.05 23.67 0.76
N ASP A 145 -0.04 23.42 1.61
CA ASP A 145 1.12 22.61 1.23
C ASP A 145 0.70 21.20 0.82
N GLY A 146 -0.22 20.60 1.58
CA GLY A 146 -0.80 19.28 1.26
C GLY A 146 -1.47 19.24 -0.11
N ARG A 147 -2.15 20.30 -0.53
CA ARG A 147 -2.74 20.40 -1.88
C ARG A 147 -1.67 20.36 -2.97
N VAL A 148 -0.58 21.11 -2.80
CA VAL A 148 0.55 21.11 -3.74
C VAL A 148 1.14 19.71 -3.83
N ARG A 149 1.42 19.07 -2.69
CA ARG A 149 2.01 17.73 -2.63
C ARG A 149 1.09 16.65 -3.22
N VAL A 150 -0.23 16.71 -3.01
CA VAL A 150 -1.17 15.78 -3.65
C VAL A 150 -1.14 15.92 -5.18
N LYS A 151 -1.02 17.15 -5.71
CA LYS A 151 -0.86 17.38 -7.15
C LYS A 151 0.46 16.78 -7.67
N GLU A 152 1.56 16.90 -6.91
CA GLU A 152 2.85 16.28 -7.24
C GLU A 152 2.73 14.76 -7.24
N ILE A 153 2.11 14.16 -6.20
CA ILE A 153 1.86 12.71 -6.12
C ILE A 153 1.06 12.21 -7.32
N CYS A 154 0.02 12.93 -7.72
CA CYS A 154 -0.72 12.60 -8.95
C CYS A 154 0.17 12.65 -10.20
N GLY A 155 1.25 13.42 -10.19
CA GLY A 155 2.21 13.53 -11.30
C GLY A 155 3.26 12.41 -11.37
N ILE A 156 3.38 11.57 -10.34
CA ILE A 156 4.33 10.46 -10.29
C ILE A 156 4.04 9.47 -11.43
N ASN A 157 5.10 9.04 -12.13
CA ASN A 157 4.96 8.21 -13.33
C ASN A 157 4.19 6.91 -13.08
N GLU A 158 4.46 6.20 -11.99
CA GLU A 158 3.79 4.97 -11.60
C GLU A 158 2.29 5.20 -11.34
N VAL A 159 1.97 6.29 -10.63
CA VAL A 159 0.58 6.69 -10.35
C VAL A 159 -0.16 7.00 -11.65
N GLN A 160 0.45 7.77 -12.55
CA GLN A 160 -0.10 8.10 -13.87
C GLN A 160 -0.33 6.87 -14.73
N THR A 161 0.65 5.98 -14.80
CA THR A 161 0.59 4.76 -15.62
C THR A 161 -0.54 3.85 -15.14
N ILE A 162 -0.64 3.61 -13.82
CA ILE A 162 -1.68 2.77 -13.24
C ILE A 162 -3.06 3.42 -13.40
N ALA A 163 -3.19 4.72 -13.14
CA ALA A 163 -4.45 5.43 -13.27
C ALA A 163 -4.98 5.37 -14.72
N ARG A 164 -4.12 5.62 -15.72
CA ARG A 164 -4.48 5.51 -17.15
C ARG A 164 -4.87 4.09 -17.54
N LYS A 165 -4.13 3.07 -17.06
CA LYS A 165 -4.46 1.65 -17.29
C LYS A 165 -5.84 1.33 -16.74
N GLN A 166 -6.12 1.68 -15.48
CA GLN A 166 -7.40 1.40 -14.84
C GLN A 166 -8.57 2.20 -15.44
N LEU A 167 -8.32 3.41 -15.95
CA LEU A 167 -9.34 4.23 -16.59
C LEU A 167 -9.93 3.56 -17.84
N LYS A 168 -9.13 2.81 -18.60
CA LYS A 168 -9.57 2.09 -19.80
C LYS A 168 -10.62 1.00 -19.52
N THR A 169 -10.63 0.47 -18.30
CA THR A 169 -11.51 -0.65 -17.90
C THR A 169 -12.55 -0.25 -16.84
N ALA A 170 -12.52 0.99 -16.38
CA ALA A 170 -13.41 1.46 -15.32
C ALA A 170 -14.85 1.59 -15.83
N LYS A 171 -15.81 1.03 -15.07
CA LYS A 171 -17.25 1.06 -15.42
C LYS A 171 -18.06 1.93 -14.46
N LYS A 172 -17.61 2.09 -13.20
CA LYS A 172 -18.36 2.84 -12.17
C LYS A 172 -18.10 4.34 -12.31
N PRO A 173 -19.12 5.22 -12.44
CA PRO A 173 -18.94 6.66 -12.66
C PRO A 173 -18.03 7.33 -11.61
N LYS A 174 -18.22 7.03 -10.33
CA LYS A 174 -17.39 7.55 -9.25
C LYS A 174 -15.90 7.15 -9.41
N ARG A 175 -15.63 5.91 -9.85
CA ARG A 175 -14.26 5.44 -10.09
C ARG A 175 -13.63 6.15 -11.28
N ILE A 176 -14.41 6.35 -12.36
CA ILE A 176 -13.98 7.10 -13.55
C ILE A 176 -13.61 8.53 -13.16
N LEU A 177 -14.47 9.22 -12.39
CA LEU A 177 -14.20 10.59 -11.90
C LEU A 177 -12.87 10.67 -11.14
N TYR A 178 -12.62 9.76 -10.21
CA TYR A 178 -11.38 9.76 -9.43
C TYR A 178 -10.15 9.43 -10.29
N LEU A 179 -10.26 8.49 -11.22
CA LEU A 179 -9.17 8.17 -12.15
C LEU A 179 -8.86 9.33 -13.09
N LEU A 180 -9.87 10.04 -13.57
CA LEU A 180 -9.70 11.29 -14.32
C LEU A 180 -9.01 12.35 -13.47
N ALA A 181 -9.39 12.49 -12.19
CA ALA A 181 -8.73 13.41 -11.27
C ALA A 181 -7.24 13.10 -11.10
N PHE A 182 -6.85 11.82 -11.00
CA PHE A 182 -5.44 11.41 -11.01
C PHE A 182 -4.74 11.78 -12.31
N VAL A 183 -5.32 11.40 -13.46
CA VAL A 183 -4.71 11.60 -14.78
C VAL A 183 -4.55 13.09 -15.10
N LEU A 184 -5.54 13.90 -14.77
CA LEU A 184 -5.56 15.35 -15.02
C LEU A 184 -4.96 16.16 -13.86
N LYS A 185 -4.44 15.47 -12.80
CA LYS A 185 -3.85 16.08 -11.60
C LYS A 185 -4.77 17.09 -10.92
N GLN A 186 -6.07 16.79 -10.87
CA GLN A 186 -7.10 17.64 -10.30
C GLN A 186 -7.21 17.44 -8.79
N GLU A 187 -6.25 17.96 -8.03
CA GLU A 187 -6.11 17.78 -6.59
C GLU A 187 -7.32 18.29 -5.78
N TRP A 188 -8.03 19.31 -6.30
CA TRP A 188 -9.18 19.89 -5.63
C TRP A 188 -10.33 18.88 -5.41
N ILE A 189 -10.47 17.87 -6.30
CA ILE A 189 -11.44 16.78 -6.13
C ILE A 189 -11.09 15.97 -4.88
N PHE A 190 -9.82 15.65 -4.68
CA PHE A 190 -9.34 14.91 -3.51
C PHE A 190 -9.41 15.75 -2.24
N PHE A 191 -9.11 17.06 -2.34
CA PHE A 191 -9.29 18.00 -1.24
C PHE A 191 -10.74 17.96 -0.70
N TRP A 192 -11.74 18.04 -1.58
CA TRP A 192 -13.16 17.98 -1.18
C TRP A 192 -13.51 16.65 -0.52
N ILE A 193 -12.93 15.53 -0.93
CA ILE A 193 -13.18 14.21 -0.35
C ILE A 193 -12.67 14.13 1.08
N PHE A 194 -11.46 14.60 1.35
CA PHE A 194 -10.76 14.39 2.61
C PHE A 194 -10.92 15.54 3.61
N VAL A 195 -11.13 16.76 3.14
CA VAL A 195 -11.19 17.96 3.98
C VAL A 195 -12.58 18.58 3.96
N GLY A 196 -13.21 18.70 2.78
CA GLY A 196 -14.49 19.40 2.60
C GLY A 196 -15.66 18.74 3.36
N LYS A 197 -15.67 17.42 3.51
CA LYS A 197 -16.72 16.69 4.25
C LYS A 197 -16.66 16.87 5.77
N LYS A 198 -15.51 17.20 6.35
CA LYS A 198 -15.36 17.38 7.80
C LYS A 198 -15.98 18.66 8.36
N LYS A 199 -16.37 19.63 7.52
CA LYS A 199 -17.03 20.87 7.95
C LYS A 199 -18.55 20.75 8.17
N ASN A 200 -19.16 19.64 7.77
CA ASN A 200 -20.61 19.43 7.80
C ASN A 200 -21.05 18.27 8.73
N SER A 201 -20.21 17.85 9.69
CA SER A 201 -20.55 16.86 10.70
C SER A 201 -20.29 17.37 12.11
#